data_667e8d641c2343747222026960eab261
#
_entry.id   667e8d641c2343747222026960eab261
#
_cell.length_a   1.000
_cell.length_b   1.000
_cell.length_c   1.000
_cell.angle_alpha   90.00
_cell.angle_beta   90.00
_cell.angle_gamma   90.00
#
_symmetry.space_group_name_H-M   'P 1'
#
loop_
_entity.id
_entity.type
_entity.pdbx_description
1 polymer ?
#
loop_
_entity_poly.entity_id
_entity_poly.type
_entity_poly.pdbx_seq_one_letter_code
_entity_poly.pdbx_strand_id
1 'polypeptide(L)'
;MEFITLKKSNLKVSRLCMGGCPLGGYGWGIVQEDNLIEAVQSAYDSGVNFFDTADTYGLGHSEELLGKALKTVREKVVIASKFGVRVENGRTFYDNSPEWIRTALDASLRRLKTEYIDLYQIHYLDGHTPIGDIVGTLQELQRSGKIRYFGLSNIQMDSMEQIMPYRDAFVSFQDEYSLACRKNEKGIR
;
A
#
# COMPACT_ATOMS: atom_id res chain seq x y z
N MET A 1 18.49 -10.66 -8.32
CA MET A 1 17.30 -9.74 -8.34
C MET A 1 17.73 -8.41 -8.93
N GLU A 2 16.94 -7.85 -9.84
CA GLU A 2 17.13 -6.50 -10.38
C GLU A 2 16.44 -5.47 -9.49
N PHE A 3 17.05 -4.30 -9.30
CA PHE A 3 16.53 -3.22 -8.46
C PHE A 3 16.34 -1.95 -9.27
N ILE A 4 15.32 -1.18 -8.91
CA ILE A 4 15.06 0.15 -9.45
C ILE A 4 14.88 1.14 -8.30
N THR A 5 15.09 2.43 -8.56
CA THR A 5 14.69 3.49 -7.62
C THR A 5 13.39 4.09 -8.09
N LEU A 6 12.37 4.14 -7.22
CA LEU A 6 11.12 4.80 -7.53
C LEU A 6 11.37 6.30 -7.78
N LYS A 7 10.82 6.82 -8.88
CA LYS A 7 10.98 8.24 -9.25
C LYS A 7 10.51 9.13 -8.09
N LYS A 8 11.18 10.28 -7.92
CA LYS A 8 10.89 11.28 -6.86
C LYS A 8 11.06 10.74 -5.43
N SER A 9 11.79 9.63 -5.26
CA SER A 9 12.09 9.05 -3.96
C SER A 9 13.51 8.49 -3.89
N ASN A 10 13.93 8.07 -2.69
CA ASN A 10 15.16 7.29 -2.48
C ASN A 10 14.85 5.79 -2.24
N LEU A 11 13.63 5.35 -2.49
CA LEU A 11 13.23 3.95 -2.32
C LEU A 11 13.83 3.10 -3.44
N LYS A 12 14.85 2.33 -3.09
CA LYS A 12 15.43 1.32 -3.96
C LYS A 12 14.69 0.00 -3.75
N VAL A 13 13.92 -0.43 -4.73
CA VAL A 13 13.04 -1.59 -4.66
C VAL A 13 13.44 -2.65 -5.68
N SER A 14 13.20 -3.93 -5.35
CA SER A 14 13.26 -5.02 -6.33
C SER A 14 12.19 -4.81 -7.40
N ARG A 15 12.51 -5.16 -8.66
CA ARG A 15 11.53 -5.07 -9.77
C ARG A 15 10.32 -6.00 -9.58
N LEU A 16 10.52 -7.08 -8.82
CA LEU A 16 9.44 -7.92 -8.35
C LEU A 16 9.01 -7.42 -6.97
N CYS A 17 7.70 -7.23 -6.81
CA CYS A 17 7.06 -6.92 -5.54
C CYS A 17 6.25 -8.13 -5.10
N MET A 18 6.35 -8.53 -3.84
CA MET A 18 5.48 -9.58 -3.30
C MET A 18 4.16 -8.96 -2.84
N GLY A 19 3.05 -9.36 -3.47
CA GLY A 19 1.71 -8.94 -3.09
C GLY A 19 1.18 -9.71 -1.89
N GLY A 20 0.67 -8.99 -0.90
CA GLY A 20 0.16 -9.51 0.37
C GLY A 20 -1.35 -9.84 0.38
N CYS A 21 -2.08 -9.68 -0.72
CA CYS A 21 -3.51 -9.99 -0.73
C CYS A 21 -3.81 -11.44 -0.30
N PRO A 22 -3.06 -12.47 -0.77
CA PRO A 22 -3.23 -13.83 -0.31
C PRO A 22 -2.97 -14.03 1.20
N LEU A 23 -2.11 -13.23 1.81
CA LEU A 23 -1.84 -13.28 3.25
C LEU A 23 -3.07 -12.93 4.09
N GLY A 24 -4.03 -12.20 3.52
CA GLY A 24 -5.31 -11.91 4.16
C GLY A 24 -6.27 -13.09 4.24
N GLY A 25 -6.01 -14.18 3.51
CA GLY A 25 -6.78 -15.42 3.53
C GLY A 25 -8.13 -15.39 2.80
N TYR A 26 -8.69 -14.21 2.55
CA TYR A 26 -10.01 -14.10 1.93
C TYR A 26 -9.94 -14.42 0.42
N GLY A 27 -10.75 -15.42 -0.02
CA GLY A 27 -10.84 -15.81 -1.43
C GLY A 27 -9.67 -16.66 -1.95
N TRP A 28 -8.72 -17.06 -1.10
CA TRP A 28 -7.51 -17.81 -1.48
C TRP A 28 -7.48 -19.25 -0.93
N GLY A 29 -8.62 -19.74 -0.42
CA GLY A 29 -8.72 -21.07 0.14
C GLY A 29 -8.17 -21.18 1.58
N ILE A 30 -7.94 -22.42 2.02
CA ILE A 30 -7.38 -22.68 3.36
C ILE A 30 -5.85 -22.56 3.27
N VAL A 31 -5.30 -21.55 3.93
CA VAL A 31 -3.85 -21.34 4.03
C VAL A 31 -3.42 -21.43 5.49
N GLN A 32 -2.26 -22.02 5.71
CA GLN A 32 -1.65 -22.12 7.04
C GLN A 32 -0.74 -20.91 7.24
N GLU A 33 -0.89 -20.20 8.37
CA GLU A 33 -0.09 -18.98 8.66
C GLU A 33 1.42 -19.21 8.58
N ASP A 34 1.90 -20.35 9.09
CA ASP A 34 3.33 -20.66 9.07
C ASP A 34 3.86 -20.77 7.63
N ASN A 35 3.09 -21.35 6.72
CA ASN A 35 3.47 -21.41 5.29
C ASN A 35 3.47 -20.02 4.64
N LEU A 36 2.56 -19.13 5.04
CA LEU A 36 2.53 -17.75 4.55
C LEU A 36 3.74 -16.96 5.04
N ILE A 37 4.11 -17.12 6.30
CA ILE A 37 5.32 -16.49 6.87
C ILE A 37 6.57 -17.01 6.17
N GLU A 38 6.69 -18.34 5.98
CA GLU A 38 7.79 -18.95 5.26
C GLU A 38 7.88 -18.43 3.80
N ALA A 39 6.75 -18.26 3.12
CA ALA A 39 6.71 -17.71 1.77
C ALA A 39 7.26 -16.27 1.71
N VAL A 40 6.89 -15.42 2.69
CA VAL A 40 7.42 -14.05 2.80
C VAL A 40 8.93 -14.07 3.04
N GLN A 41 9.40 -14.91 3.95
CA GLN A 41 10.83 -15.04 4.27
C GLN A 41 11.62 -15.58 3.07
N SER A 42 11.10 -16.59 2.38
CA SER A 42 11.72 -17.15 1.16
C SER A 42 11.79 -16.13 0.02
N ALA A 43 10.78 -15.26 -0.12
CA ALA A 43 10.83 -14.16 -1.07
C ALA A 43 11.96 -13.17 -0.73
N TYR A 44 12.08 -12.80 0.55
CA TYR A 44 13.18 -11.94 1.01
C TYR A 44 14.54 -12.58 0.76
N ASP A 45 14.73 -13.87 1.11
CA ASP A 45 15.99 -14.60 0.90
C ASP A 45 16.34 -14.75 -0.58
N SER A 46 15.33 -14.74 -1.46
CA SER A 46 15.47 -14.72 -2.93
C SER A 46 15.81 -13.30 -3.47
N GLY A 47 15.94 -12.30 -2.59
CA GLY A 47 16.32 -10.93 -2.92
C GLY A 47 15.16 -9.98 -3.20
N VAL A 48 13.90 -10.36 -2.93
CA VAL A 48 12.77 -9.42 -2.93
C VAL A 48 12.88 -8.54 -1.68
N ASN A 49 12.89 -7.22 -1.87
CA ASN A 49 12.85 -6.27 -0.77
C ASN A 49 11.61 -5.37 -0.80
N PHE A 50 10.69 -5.60 -1.72
CA PHE A 50 9.47 -4.81 -1.87
C PHE A 50 8.24 -5.68 -1.61
N PHE A 51 7.45 -5.29 -0.61
CA PHE A 51 6.27 -6.01 -0.14
C PHE A 51 5.07 -5.06 -0.12
N ASP A 52 3.97 -5.46 -0.77
CA ASP A 52 2.75 -4.67 -0.88
C ASP A 52 1.62 -5.35 -0.11
N THR A 53 0.96 -4.61 0.75
CA THR A 53 -0.21 -5.04 1.52
C THR A 53 -1.29 -3.95 1.54
N ALA A 54 -2.35 -4.14 2.32
CA ALA A 54 -3.37 -3.13 2.60
C ALA A 54 -4.05 -3.43 3.96
N ASP A 55 -4.60 -2.39 4.57
CA ASP A 55 -5.37 -2.46 5.81
C ASP A 55 -6.61 -3.36 5.71
N THR A 56 -7.16 -3.54 4.50
CA THR A 56 -8.33 -4.36 4.23
C THR A 56 -8.04 -5.81 3.88
N TYR A 57 -6.79 -6.19 3.60
CA TYR A 57 -6.46 -7.57 3.26
C TYR A 57 -6.61 -8.46 4.50
N GLY A 58 -7.73 -9.21 4.55
CA GLY A 58 -8.13 -9.96 5.74
C GLY A 58 -8.40 -9.07 6.95
N LEU A 59 -8.88 -7.83 6.75
CA LEU A 59 -9.14 -6.83 7.79
C LEU A 59 -7.90 -6.56 8.67
N GLY A 60 -6.74 -6.49 8.04
CA GLY A 60 -5.44 -6.24 8.67
C GLY A 60 -4.59 -7.47 8.93
N HIS A 61 -5.13 -8.68 8.75
CA HIS A 61 -4.38 -9.92 8.97
C HIS A 61 -3.12 -10.02 8.09
N SER A 62 -3.19 -9.57 6.84
CA SER A 62 -2.02 -9.50 5.95
C SER A 62 -0.90 -8.63 6.52
N GLU A 63 -1.24 -7.47 7.11
CA GLU A 63 -0.25 -6.60 7.75
C GLU A 63 0.37 -7.26 9.00
N GLU A 64 -0.42 -7.98 9.79
CA GLU A 64 0.08 -8.70 10.98
C GLU A 64 1.07 -9.79 10.60
N LEU A 65 0.76 -10.61 9.58
CA LEU A 65 1.65 -11.66 9.09
C LEU A 65 2.92 -11.08 8.48
N LEU A 66 2.79 -10.01 7.68
CA LEU A 66 3.93 -9.35 7.08
C LEU A 66 4.86 -8.74 8.14
N GLY A 67 4.29 -8.06 9.14
CA GLY A 67 5.03 -7.51 10.28
C GLY A 67 5.75 -8.60 11.10
N LYS A 68 5.12 -9.77 11.28
CA LYS A 68 5.72 -10.92 11.94
C LYS A 68 6.88 -11.51 11.13
N ALA A 69 6.67 -11.72 9.82
CA ALA A 69 7.64 -12.35 8.94
C ALA A 69 8.91 -11.50 8.72
N LEU A 70 8.76 -10.17 8.62
CA LEU A 70 9.84 -9.24 8.28
C LEU A 70 10.45 -8.52 9.50
N LYS A 71 10.06 -8.87 10.71
CA LYS A 71 10.47 -8.19 11.96
C LYS A 71 11.99 -7.99 12.05
N THR A 72 12.77 -9.01 11.76
CA THR A 72 14.25 -9.00 11.90
C THR A 72 14.96 -8.27 10.78
N VAL A 73 14.26 -7.96 9.70
CA VAL A 73 14.82 -7.33 8.49
C VAL A 73 14.08 -6.06 8.08
N ARG A 74 13.22 -5.51 8.97
CA ARG A 74 12.36 -4.36 8.68
C ARG A 74 13.08 -3.20 7.99
N GLU A 75 14.28 -2.86 8.42
CA GLU A 75 15.06 -1.75 7.86
C GLU A 75 15.66 -2.04 6.48
N LYS A 76 15.67 -3.31 6.07
CA LYS A 76 16.23 -3.76 4.78
C LYS A 76 15.18 -3.92 3.70
N VAL A 77 13.91 -3.73 4.03
CA VAL A 77 12.78 -3.91 3.13
C VAL A 77 11.96 -2.64 2.99
N VAL A 78 11.25 -2.54 1.88
CA VAL A 78 10.27 -1.50 1.60
C VAL A 78 8.88 -2.11 1.74
N ILE A 79 8.09 -1.61 2.67
CA ILE A 79 6.70 -2.01 2.87
C ILE A 79 5.79 -0.93 2.32
N ALA A 80 4.95 -1.32 1.36
CA ALA A 80 3.82 -0.54 0.90
C ALA A 80 2.54 -1.03 1.58
N SER A 81 1.74 -0.12 2.13
CA SER A 81 0.38 -0.40 2.60
C SER A 81 -0.59 0.65 2.10
N LYS A 82 -1.88 0.42 2.26
CA LYS A 82 -2.94 1.24 1.67
C LYS A 82 -4.01 1.57 2.70
N PHE A 83 -4.74 2.66 2.43
CA PHE A 83 -5.89 3.13 3.20
C PHE A 83 -7.03 3.59 2.28
N GLY A 84 -8.16 3.91 2.86
CA GLY A 84 -9.29 4.51 2.16
C GLY A 84 -10.43 3.54 1.89
N VAL A 85 -10.28 2.27 2.29
CA VAL A 85 -11.37 1.30 2.29
C VAL A 85 -11.76 0.99 3.73
N ARG A 86 -13.03 1.17 4.06
CA ARG A 86 -13.58 0.84 5.38
C ARG A 86 -14.57 -0.32 5.29
N VAL A 87 -14.53 -1.18 6.29
CA VAL A 87 -15.50 -2.27 6.45
C VAL A 87 -16.15 -2.13 7.83
N GLU A 88 -17.43 -1.82 7.86
CA GLU A 88 -18.20 -1.69 9.09
C GLU A 88 -19.53 -2.47 8.94
N ASN A 89 -19.87 -3.30 9.92
CA ASN A 89 -21.09 -4.11 9.92
C ASN A 89 -21.29 -4.92 8.62
N GLY A 90 -20.18 -5.45 8.05
CA GLY A 90 -20.21 -6.22 6.80
C GLY A 90 -20.41 -5.40 5.52
N ARG A 91 -20.43 -4.06 5.62
CA ARG A 91 -20.50 -3.16 4.47
C ARG A 91 -19.16 -2.54 4.19
N THR A 92 -18.80 -2.48 2.92
CA THR A 92 -17.58 -1.82 2.43
C THR A 92 -17.95 -0.45 1.88
N PHE A 93 -17.22 0.57 2.25
CA PHE A 93 -17.31 1.93 1.71
C PHE A 93 -15.94 2.59 1.68
N TYR A 94 -15.82 3.72 0.98
CA TYR A 94 -14.56 4.45 0.86
C TYR A 94 -14.58 5.69 1.75
N ASP A 95 -13.43 5.99 2.38
CA ASP A 95 -13.27 7.15 3.25
C ASP A 95 -11.81 7.62 3.21
N ASN A 96 -11.59 8.79 2.62
CA ASN A 96 -10.28 9.43 2.57
C ASN A 96 -10.21 10.67 3.47
N SER A 97 -11.13 10.81 4.42
CA SER A 97 -11.11 11.92 5.36
C SER A 97 -9.79 11.98 6.13
N PRO A 98 -9.30 13.19 6.47
CA PRO A 98 -8.09 13.36 7.28
C PRO A 98 -8.12 12.57 8.60
N GLU A 99 -9.28 12.44 9.21
CA GLU A 99 -9.46 11.67 10.44
C GLU A 99 -9.25 10.17 10.18
N TRP A 100 -9.88 9.64 9.12
CA TRP A 100 -9.73 8.23 8.77
C TRP A 100 -8.30 7.89 8.34
N ILE A 101 -7.66 8.73 7.54
CA ILE A 101 -6.26 8.53 7.12
C ILE A 101 -5.35 8.32 8.34
N ARG A 102 -5.47 9.18 9.37
CA ARG A 102 -4.68 9.07 10.60
C ARG A 102 -5.02 7.80 11.38
N THR A 103 -6.31 7.49 11.54
CA THR A 103 -6.79 6.31 12.26
C THR A 103 -6.31 5.01 11.58
N ALA A 104 -6.46 4.92 10.27
CA ALA A 104 -6.02 3.77 9.47
C ALA A 104 -4.50 3.57 9.55
N LEU A 105 -3.72 4.66 9.43
CA LEU A 105 -2.26 4.59 9.55
C LEU A 105 -1.83 4.08 10.93
N ASP A 106 -2.37 4.64 12.01
CA ASP A 106 -2.01 4.21 13.36
C ASP A 106 -2.38 2.73 13.61
N ALA A 107 -3.47 2.25 13.01
CA ALA A 107 -3.83 0.84 13.05
C ALA A 107 -2.85 -0.02 12.24
N SER A 108 -2.47 0.39 11.03
CA SER A 108 -1.50 -0.30 10.17
C SER A 108 -0.12 -0.39 10.83
N LEU A 109 0.38 0.70 11.44
CA LEU A 109 1.65 0.71 12.16
C LEU A 109 1.66 -0.29 13.33
N ARG A 110 0.55 -0.39 14.08
CA ARG A 110 0.42 -1.38 15.15
C ARG A 110 0.45 -2.82 14.65
N ARG A 111 -0.27 -3.14 13.54
CA ARG A 111 -0.32 -4.47 12.94
C ARG A 111 1.03 -4.88 12.35
N LEU A 112 1.67 -3.97 11.61
CA LEU A 112 3.00 -4.17 11.03
C LEU A 112 4.12 -4.18 12.08
N LYS A 113 3.84 -3.75 13.33
CA LYS A 113 4.82 -3.62 14.42
C LYS A 113 6.03 -2.78 14.03
N THR A 114 5.79 -1.63 13.42
CA THR A 114 6.80 -0.70 12.92
C THR A 114 6.38 0.74 13.22
N GLU A 115 7.34 1.64 13.29
CA GLU A 115 7.09 3.06 13.55
C GLU A 115 6.81 3.85 12.24
N TYR A 116 7.08 3.24 11.09
CA TYR A 116 6.87 3.89 9.79
C TYR A 116 6.47 2.91 8.69
N ILE A 117 5.76 3.43 7.68
CA ILE A 117 5.49 2.77 6.40
C ILE A 117 6.32 3.46 5.33
N ASP A 118 6.99 2.69 4.46
CA ASP A 118 7.86 3.25 3.41
C ASP A 118 7.04 3.91 2.31
N LEU A 119 5.94 3.28 1.89
CA LEU A 119 5.05 3.77 0.84
C LEU A 119 3.59 3.59 1.28
N TYR A 120 2.90 4.70 1.59
CA TYR A 120 1.50 4.66 2.01
C TYR A 120 0.60 5.15 0.89
N GLN A 121 -0.33 4.32 0.43
CA GLN A 121 -1.06 4.55 -0.82
C GLN A 121 -2.55 4.75 -0.58
N ILE A 122 -3.16 5.66 -1.33
CA ILE A 122 -4.62 5.72 -1.46
C ILE A 122 -5.06 4.47 -2.21
N HIS A 123 -5.88 3.61 -1.57
CA HIS A 123 -6.35 2.36 -2.18
C HIS A 123 -7.42 2.62 -3.23
N TYR A 124 -8.41 3.45 -2.87
CA TYR A 124 -9.47 3.98 -3.73
C TYR A 124 -9.85 5.38 -3.25
N LEU A 125 -10.19 6.26 -4.17
CA LEU A 125 -10.78 7.55 -3.83
C LEU A 125 -12.24 7.37 -3.41
N ASP A 126 -12.67 8.14 -2.41
CA ASP A 126 -14.06 8.17 -1.96
C ASP A 126 -14.97 9.06 -2.83
N GLY A 127 -14.38 9.90 -3.67
CA GLY A 127 -15.07 10.77 -4.61
C GLY A 127 -15.63 12.06 -4.01
N HIS A 128 -15.44 12.31 -2.71
CA HIS A 128 -15.98 13.50 -2.03
C HIS A 128 -14.95 14.26 -1.18
N THR A 129 -13.93 13.59 -0.62
CA THR A 129 -12.87 14.28 0.11
C THR A 129 -11.96 15.05 -0.87
N PRO A 130 -11.77 16.36 -0.69
CA PRO A 130 -10.90 17.14 -1.56
C PRO A 130 -9.48 16.58 -1.61
N ILE A 131 -8.89 16.45 -2.80
CA ILE A 131 -7.52 15.92 -2.96
C ILE A 131 -6.49 16.73 -2.17
N GLY A 132 -6.69 18.06 -2.05
CA GLY A 132 -5.83 18.91 -1.25
C GLY A 132 -5.79 18.53 0.23
N ASP A 133 -6.93 18.13 0.81
CA ASP A 133 -7.01 17.71 2.22
C ASP A 133 -6.33 16.36 2.43
N ILE A 134 -6.50 15.44 1.48
CA ILE A 134 -5.81 14.14 1.48
C ILE A 134 -4.29 14.37 1.43
N VAL A 135 -3.82 15.13 0.44
CA VAL A 135 -2.38 15.41 0.25
C VAL A 135 -1.81 16.17 1.45
N GLY A 136 -2.52 17.17 1.97
CA GLY A 136 -2.10 17.92 3.16
C GLY A 136 -1.89 16.99 4.37
N THR A 137 -2.83 16.07 4.59
CA THR A 137 -2.74 15.08 5.67
C THR A 137 -1.56 14.13 5.46
N LEU A 138 -1.37 13.59 4.25
CA LEU A 138 -0.24 12.71 3.95
C LEU A 138 1.11 13.40 4.13
N GLN A 139 1.22 14.69 3.76
CA GLN A 139 2.42 15.50 3.98
C GLN A 139 2.69 15.74 5.48
N GLU A 140 1.68 15.92 6.31
CA GLU A 140 1.83 16.00 7.76
C GLU A 140 2.38 14.68 8.33
N LEU A 141 1.83 13.55 7.90
CA LEU A 141 2.26 12.23 8.32
C LEU A 141 3.69 11.92 7.84
N GLN A 142 4.06 12.40 6.66
CA GLN A 142 5.43 12.31 6.14
C GLN A 142 6.40 13.15 6.98
N ARG A 143 6.05 14.39 7.30
CA ARG A 143 6.87 15.26 8.17
C ARG A 143 7.03 14.70 9.59
N SER A 144 6.04 13.99 10.10
CA SER A 144 6.12 13.31 11.41
C SER A 144 6.95 12.02 11.36
N GLY A 145 7.39 11.56 10.19
CA GLY A 145 8.16 10.34 10.01
C GLY A 145 7.35 9.04 10.04
N LYS A 146 6.02 9.11 10.20
CA LYS A 146 5.16 7.92 10.20
C LYS A 146 5.03 7.26 8.81
N ILE A 147 5.20 8.03 7.74
CA ILE A 147 5.33 7.52 6.38
C ILE A 147 6.54 8.16 5.71
N ARG A 148 7.21 7.42 4.82
CA ARG A 148 8.35 7.98 4.07
C ARG A 148 7.90 8.63 2.78
N TYR A 149 7.02 7.96 2.04
CA TYR A 149 6.45 8.43 0.78
C TYR A 149 5.00 7.99 0.68
N PHE A 150 4.28 8.62 -0.24
CA PHE A 150 2.90 8.20 -0.52
C PHE A 150 2.64 8.10 -2.02
N GLY A 151 1.64 7.32 -2.38
CA GLY A 151 1.29 6.96 -3.74
C GLY A 151 -0.21 6.80 -3.96
N LEU A 152 -0.55 6.43 -5.17
CA LEU A 152 -1.91 6.24 -5.65
C LEU A 152 -2.12 4.79 -6.07
N SER A 153 -3.33 4.27 -5.89
CA SER A 153 -3.77 2.99 -6.45
C SER A 153 -5.19 3.11 -6.99
N ASN A 154 -5.49 2.35 -8.05
CA ASN A 154 -6.83 2.23 -8.64
C ASN A 154 -7.50 3.58 -8.98
N ILE A 155 -6.76 4.54 -9.51
CA ILE A 155 -7.29 5.85 -9.85
C ILE A 155 -8.00 5.78 -11.21
N GLN A 156 -9.26 6.20 -11.23
CA GLN A 156 -10.02 6.30 -12.46
C GLN A 156 -9.63 7.56 -13.25
N MET A 157 -9.74 7.50 -14.56
CA MET A 157 -9.40 8.63 -15.46
C MET A 157 -10.17 9.92 -15.11
N ASP A 158 -11.42 9.79 -14.68
CA ASP A 158 -12.27 10.91 -14.30
C ASP A 158 -11.74 11.70 -13.10
N SER A 159 -10.96 11.06 -12.25
CA SER A 159 -10.33 11.67 -11.08
C SER A 159 -8.96 12.32 -11.38
N MET A 160 -8.42 12.09 -12.57
CA MET A 160 -7.06 12.56 -12.93
C MET A 160 -6.95 14.08 -12.93
N GLU A 161 -7.97 14.81 -13.38
CA GLU A 161 -7.95 16.29 -13.40
C GLU A 161 -7.78 16.87 -11.99
N GLN A 162 -8.41 16.25 -10.98
CA GLN A 162 -8.30 16.67 -9.59
C GLN A 162 -6.92 16.32 -8.97
N ILE A 163 -6.29 15.24 -9.45
CA ILE A 163 -4.97 14.78 -8.97
C ILE A 163 -3.82 15.56 -9.62
N MET A 164 -3.97 15.98 -10.89
CA MET A 164 -2.90 16.62 -11.66
C MET A 164 -2.19 17.78 -10.96
N PRO A 165 -2.88 18.69 -10.23
CA PRO A 165 -2.21 19.76 -9.47
C PRO A 165 -1.26 19.25 -8.39
N TYR A 166 -1.47 18.03 -7.90
CA TYR A 166 -0.73 17.40 -6.80
C TYR A 166 0.20 16.27 -7.26
N ARG A 167 0.30 16.02 -8.57
CA ARG A 167 1.03 14.87 -9.15
C ARG A 167 2.48 14.74 -8.67
N ASP A 168 3.11 15.85 -8.31
CA ASP A 168 4.51 15.85 -7.89
C ASP A 168 4.72 15.41 -6.44
N ALA A 169 3.64 15.29 -5.66
CA ALA A 169 3.67 14.77 -4.31
C ALA A 169 3.68 13.22 -4.27
N PHE A 170 3.16 12.58 -5.32
CA PHE A 170 3.08 11.12 -5.39
C PHE A 170 4.31 10.51 -6.05
N VAL A 171 4.83 9.43 -5.47
CA VAL A 171 6.02 8.72 -5.98
C VAL A 171 5.68 7.43 -6.73
N SER A 172 4.45 6.95 -6.62
CA SER A 172 3.98 5.73 -7.27
C SER A 172 2.52 5.86 -7.73
N PHE A 173 2.22 5.08 -8.78
CA PHE A 173 0.87 4.79 -9.22
C PHE A 173 0.77 3.28 -9.44
N GLN A 174 -0.16 2.63 -8.73
CA GLN A 174 -0.38 1.19 -8.81
C GLN A 174 -1.75 0.90 -9.40
N ASP A 175 -1.78 0.12 -10.47
CA ASP A 175 -3.03 -0.29 -11.11
C ASP A 175 -2.93 -1.71 -11.68
N GLU A 176 -4.10 -2.30 -11.96
CA GLU A 176 -4.19 -3.60 -12.57
C GLU A 176 -3.72 -3.55 -14.03
N TYR A 177 -2.68 -4.34 -14.34
CA TYR A 177 -2.22 -4.53 -15.70
C TYR A 177 -1.71 -5.97 -15.92
N SER A 178 -2.21 -6.65 -16.93
CA SER A 178 -1.78 -7.99 -17.28
C SER A 178 -2.00 -8.26 -18.79
N LEU A 179 -1.61 -9.42 -19.26
CA LEU A 179 -1.94 -9.85 -20.62
C LEU A 179 -3.45 -9.91 -20.87
N ALA A 180 -4.25 -10.21 -19.84
CA ALA A 180 -5.70 -10.31 -19.93
C ALA A 180 -6.41 -8.98 -19.59
N CYS A 181 -5.85 -8.17 -18.68
CA CYS A 181 -6.43 -6.89 -18.28
C CYS A 181 -5.55 -5.74 -18.77
N ARG A 182 -6.02 -5.05 -19.82
CA ARG A 182 -5.29 -3.95 -20.49
C ARG A 182 -6.07 -2.63 -20.52
N LYS A 183 -7.13 -2.53 -19.70
CA LYS A 183 -8.04 -1.36 -19.67
C LYS A 183 -7.30 -0.03 -19.45
N ASN A 184 -6.23 -0.06 -18.65
CA ASN A 184 -5.47 1.13 -18.25
C ASN A 184 -4.31 1.48 -19.21
N GLU A 185 -4.08 0.67 -20.27
CA GLU A 185 -2.95 0.85 -21.18
C GLU A 185 -2.95 2.21 -21.89
N LYS A 186 -4.13 2.75 -22.19
CA LYS A 186 -4.29 4.05 -22.90
C LYS A 186 -4.13 5.27 -22.00
N GLY A 187 -4.24 5.11 -20.68
CA GLY A 187 -4.23 6.21 -19.71
C GLY A 187 -2.90 6.38 -18.94
N ILE A 188 -2.06 5.35 -18.94
CA ILE A 188 -0.81 5.32 -18.14
C ILE A 188 0.41 5.78 -18.97
N ARG A 189 0.26 6.04 -20.27
CA ARG A 189 1.33 6.49 -21.17
C ARG A 189 1.44 7.99 -21.24
#